data_86cc3f77b9e7d28dfdbf5319a7000fc9
#
_entry.id   86cc3f77b9e7d28dfdbf5319a7000fc9
#
_cell.length_a   1.000
_cell.length_b   1.000
_cell.length_c   1.000
_cell.angle_alpha   90.00
_cell.angle_beta   90.00
_cell.angle_gamma   90.00
#
_symmetry.space_group_name_H-M   'P 1'
#
loop_
_entity.id
_entity.type
_entity.pdbx_description
1 polymer ?
#
loop_
_entity_poly.entity_id
_entity_poly.type
_entity_poly.pdbx_seq_one_letter_code
_entity_poly.pdbx_strand_id
1 'polypeptide(L)'
;PEYVKLINNQLVKSKALSLIAIGFNGTSAAATTNFASNPLLQDVQKGWLQHLRENAATNVMGGAAKAIEIGTGKPYTSIDHLVTDVMENLIDEEFHDMPGMTVICHQSLLSEKYFAVIKEAGNKASELRPADIIMSEKRLGGLPVVTVPYFPKNTLLVTPLENLSIYFHKGGHRRKLVDEPEFDRIADYQSENICYVVEEYGAAALVENIKIVK
;
A
#
# COMPACT_ATOMS: atom_id res chain seq x y z
N PRO A 1 -1.07 -36.00 -6.02
CA PRO A 1 -0.65 -34.93 -6.94
C PRO A 1 -1.42 -33.62 -6.73
N GLU A 2 -2.78 -33.63 -6.55
CA GLU A 2 -3.58 -32.40 -6.35
C GLU A 2 -3.33 -31.74 -4.99
N TYR A 3 -3.20 -32.52 -3.93
CA TYR A 3 -2.91 -32.03 -2.58
C TYR A 3 -1.59 -31.21 -2.52
N VAL A 4 -0.52 -31.71 -3.15
CA VAL A 4 0.76 -31.02 -3.20
C VAL A 4 0.66 -29.68 -3.96
N LYS A 5 -0.12 -29.65 -5.07
CA LYS A 5 -0.39 -28.39 -5.79
C LYS A 5 -1.14 -27.39 -4.91
N LEU A 6 -2.13 -27.85 -4.14
CA LEU A 6 -2.90 -26.99 -3.22
C LEU A 6 -1.99 -26.36 -2.17
N ILE A 7 -1.14 -27.16 -1.52
CA ILE A 7 -0.18 -26.67 -0.52
C ILE A 7 0.78 -25.67 -1.15
N ASN A 8 1.39 -25.99 -2.30
CA ASN A 8 2.31 -25.08 -2.97
C ASN A 8 1.64 -23.76 -3.35
N ASN A 9 0.41 -23.77 -3.87
CA ASN A 9 -0.33 -22.56 -4.18
C ASN A 9 -0.60 -21.71 -2.93
N GLN A 10 -0.93 -22.35 -1.80
CA GLN A 10 -1.14 -21.64 -0.54
C GLN A 10 0.15 -21.05 0.01
N LEU A 11 1.27 -21.75 -0.09
CA LEU A 11 2.59 -21.24 0.32
C LEU A 11 3.01 -20.02 -0.52
N VAL A 12 2.86 -20.11 -1.85
CA VAL A 12 3.17 -18.99 -2.77
C VAL A 12 2.31 -17.77 -2.44
N LYS A 13 1.00 -17.97 -2.21
CA LYS A 13 0.08 -16.89 -1.83
C LYS A 13 0.45 -16.26 -0.49
N SER A 14 0.77 -17.08 0.51
CA SER A 14 1.20 -16.60 1.83
C SER A 14 2.49 -15.80 1.74
N LYS A 15 3.48 -16.29 0.99
CA LYS A 15 4.75 -15.60 0.73
C LYS A 15 4.51 -14.24 0.04
N ALA A 16 3.68 -14.20 -0.99
CA ALA A 16 3.35 -12.96 -1.70
C ALA A 16 2.70 -11.92 -0.77
N LEU A 17 1.75 -12.35 0.08
CA LEU A 17 1.13 -11.49 1.08
C LEU A 17 2.13 -10.97 2.12
N SER A 18 3.07 -11.79 2.56
CA SER A 18 4.14 -11.37 3.47
C SER A 18 5.08 -10.34 2.82
N LEU A 19 5.46 -10.53 1.55
CA LEU A 19 6.26 -9.56 0.81
C LEU A 19 5.54 -8.21 0.68
N ILE A 20 4.25 -8.21 0.38
CA ILE A 20 3.43 -6.99 0.33
C ILE A 20 3.36 -6.32 1.71
N ALA A 21 3.14 -7.10 2.78
CA ALA A 21 3.08 -6.58 4.14
C ALA A 21 4.40 -5.89 4.55
N ILE A 22 5.55 -6.51 4.28
CA ILE A 22 6.87 -5.92 4.53
C ILE A 22 7.06 -4.65 3.68
N GLY A 23 6.72 -4.70 2.38
CA GLY A 23 6.90 -3.59 1.46
C GLY A 23 6.20 -2.30 1.90
N PHE A 24 5.01 -2.40 2.48
CA PHE A 24 4.25 -1.23 2.94
C PHE A 24 4.37 -0.94 4.44
N ASN A 25 4.77 -1.89 5.28
CA ASN A 25 4.83 -1.68 6.73
C ASN A 25 6.24 -1.80 7.30
N GLY A 26 7.22 -2.29 6.56
CA GLY A 26 8.58 -2.47 7.03
C GLY A 26 9.26 -1.15 7.43
N THR A 27 9.76 -1.08 8.65
CA THR A 27 10.40 0.12 9.20
C THR A 27 11.88 -0.08 9.50
N SER A 28 12.29 -1.31 9.78
CA SER A 28 13.67 -1.63 10.17
C SER A 28 14.04 -3.06 9.77
N ALA A 29 15.34 -3.35 9.78
CA ALA A 29 15.86 -4.71 9.62
C ALA A 29 16.50 -5.11 10.96
N ALA A 30 15.79 -5.88 11.77
CA ALA A 30 16.29 -6.37 13.04
C ALA A 30 17.14 -7.63 12.87
N ALA A 31 18.15 -7.80 13.70
CA ALA A 31 18.97 -9.02 13.71
C ALA A 31 18.14 -10.28 14.08
N THR A 32 17.12 -10.09 14.92
CA THR A 32 16.14 -11.12 15.28
C THR A 32 14.76 -10.50 15.25
N THR A 33 13.87 -11.05 14.44
CA THR A 33 12.49 -10.57 14.28
C THR A 33 11.60 -11.03 15.43
N ASN A 34 10.63 -10.19 15.81
CA ASN A 34 9.65 -10.49 16.84
C ASN A 34 8.23 -10.34 16.28
N PHE A 35 7.64 -11.43 15.84
CA PHE A 35 6.31 -11.44 15.24
C PHE A 35 5.20 -11.03 16.23
N ALA A 36 5.36 -11.31 17.53
CA ALA A 36 4.36 -10.94 18.54
C ALA A 36 4.23 -9.40 18.67
N SER A 37 5.35 -8.67 18.55
CA SER A 37 5.36 -7.21 18.59
C SER A 37 5.14 -6.59 17.21
N ASN A 38 5.48 -7.30 16.14
CA ASN A 38 5.45 -6.83 14.75
C ASN A 38 4.63 -7.76 13.83
N PRO A 39 3.30 -7.83 14.02
CA PRO A 39 2.45 -8.78 13.30
C PRO A 39 2.37 -8.53 11.79
N LEU A 40 2.71 -7.31 11.33
CA LEU A 40 2.82 -6.96 9.91
C LEU A 40 4.27 -7.02 9.39
N LEU A 41 5.16 -7.72 10.10
CA LEU A 41 6.56 -7.93 9.70
C LEU A 41 7.37 -6.62 9.58
N GLN A 42 7.07 -5.63 10.45
CA GLN A 42 7.67 -4.29 10.42
C GLN A 42 9.17 -4.28 10.67
N ASP A 43 9.70 -5.30 11.34
CA ASP A 43 11.10 -5.45 11.76
C ASP A 43 11.94 -6.38 10.85
N VAL A 44 11.37 -6.87 9.75
CA VAL A 44 12.06 -7.81 8.85
C VAL A 44 12.98 -7.06 7.88
N GLN A 45 12.48 -6.02 7.22
CA GLN A 45 13.21 -5.20 6.26
C GLN A 45 12.53 -3.84 6.10
N LYS A 46 13.31 -2.81 5.72
CA LYS A 46 12.74 -1.51 5.36
C LYS A 46 11.92 -1.63 4.07
N GLY A 47 10.69 -1.15 4.09
CA GLY A 47 9.78 -1.14 2.96
C GLY A 47 9.78 0.19 2.21
N TRP A 48 8.99 0.29 1.13
CA TRP A 48 8.90 1.46 0.26
C TRP A 48 8.50 2.73 1.01
N LEU A 49 7.50 2.67 1.90
CA LEU A 49 7.06 3.85 2.65
C LEU A 49 8.15 4.37 3.59
N GLN A 50 8.95 3.47 4.17
CA GLN A 50 10.07 3.87 5.01
C GLN A 50 11.18 4.52 4.20
N HIS A 51 11.47 4.02 3.00
CA HIS A 51 12.42 4.66 2.10
C HIS A 51 11.99 6.05 1.68
N LEU A 52 10.70 6.28 1.42
CA LEU A 52 10.16 7.62 1.15
C LEU A 52 10.35 8.57 2.34
N ARG A 53 10.04 8.13 3.57
CA ARG A 53 10.22 8.94 4.79
C ARG A 53 11.67 9.33 5.03
N GLU A 54 12.61 8.44 4.72
CA GLU A 54 14.04 8.65 4.96
C GLU A 54 14.73 9.45 3.85
N ASN A 55 14.39 9.18 2.58
CA ASN A 55 15.14 9.69 1.43
C ASN A 55 14.41 10.80 0.68
N ALA A 56 13.09 10.92 0.82
CA ALA A 56 12.26 11.91 0.13
C ALA A 56 11.25 12.55 1.09
N ALA A 57 11.72 13.07 2.21
CA ALA A 57 10.85 13.67 3.24
C ALA A 57 10.04 14.87 2.72
N THR A 58 10.49 15.54 1.67
CA THR A 58 9.76 16.62 0.98
C THR A 58 8.51 16.13 0.26
N ASN A 59 8.50 14.87 -0.17
CA ASN A 59 7.38 14.24 -0.86
C ASN A 59 6.44 13.49 0.11
N VAL A 60 6.62 13.72 1.42
CA VAL A 60 5.80 13.13 2.48
C VAL A 60 5.00 14.21 3.19
N MET A 61 3.67 14.11 3.12
CA MET A 61 2.74 14.99 3.80
C MET A 61 2.10 14.29 5.00
N GLY A 62 1.90 15.02 6.11
CA GLY A 62 1.24 14.54 7.33
C GLY A 62 2.22 14.00 8.35
N GLY A 63 2.47 12.71 8.37
CA GLY A 63 3.33 12.07 9.37
C GLY A 63 2.74 12.06 10.79
N ALA A 64 3.56 11.70 11.78
CA ALA A 64 3.09 11.51 13.16
C ALA A 64 2.61 12.80 13.85
N ALA A 65 3.16 13.96 13.46
CA ALA A 65 2.93 15.23 14.16
C ALA A 65 1.75 16.06 13.63
N LYS A 66 1.31 15.85 12.39
CA LYS A 66 0.30 16.69 11.74
C LYS A 66 -0.72 15.84 10.99
N ALA A 67 -1.95 15.82 11.51
CA ALA A 67 -3.07 15.20 10.81
C ALA A 67 -3.49 16.04 9.59
N ILE A 68 -3.78 15.38 8.49
CA ILE A 68 -4.38 15.97 7.30
C ILE A 68 -5.89 15.83 7.42
N GLU A 69 -6.56 16.94 7.74
CA GLU A 69 -8.00 16.97 7.98
C GLU A 69 -8.76 17.25 6.67
N ILE A 70 -9.73 16.38 6.36
CA ILE A 70 -10.61 16.47 5.20
C ILE A 70 -12.03 16.68 5.69
N GLY A 71 -12.74 17.66 5.18
CA GLY A 71 -14.14 17.93 5.52
C GLY A 71 -14.56 19.37 5.29
N THR A 72 -15.80 19.71 5.65
CA THR A 72 -16.34 21.06 5.52
C THR A 72 -15.58 22.03 6.44
N GLY A 73 -15.07 23.12 5.86
CA GLY A 73 -14.29 24.13 6.60
C GLY A 73 -12.87 23.70 6.97
N LYS A 74 -12.37 22.60 6.40
CA LYS A 74 -10.99 22.12 6.52
C LYS A 74 -10.17 22.50 5.29
N PRO A 75 -8.82 22.40 5.34
CA PRO A 75 -7.94 22.68 4.19
C PRO A 75 -8.34 21.89 2.94
N TYR A 76 -8.74 20.65 3.11
CA TYR A 76 -9.23 19.79 2.03
C TYR A 76 -10.70 19.48 2.19
N THR A 77 -11.49 19.79 1.18
CA THR A 77 -12.94 19.53 1.18
C THR A 77 -13.26 18.07 0.87
N SER A 78 -12.39 17.40 0.10
CA SER A 78 -12.55 16.01 -0.31
C SER A 78 -11.21 15.30 -0.47
N ILE A 79 -11.24 13.97 -0.55
CA ILE A 79 -10.03 13.17 -0.84
C ILE A 79 -9.51 13.48 -2.26
N ASP A 80 -10.39 13.76 -3.21
CA ASP A 80 -10.01 14.13 -4.58
C ASP A 80 -9.20 15.43 -4.60
N HIS A 81 -9.64 16.44 -3.83
CA HIS A 81 -8.90 17.69 -3.69
C HIS A 81 -7.49 17.45 -3.10
N LEU A 82 -7.38 16.58 -2.09
CA LEU A 82 -6.08 16.20 -1.53
C LEU A 82 -5.18 15.53 -2.57
N VAL A 83 -5.71 14.59 -3.36
CA VAL A 83 -4.92 13.89 -4.39
C VAL A 83 -4.45 14.85 -5.48
N THR A 84 -5.29 15.79 -5.90
CA THR A 84 -4.90 16.82 -6.88
C THR A 84 -3.78 17.70 -6.33
N ASP A 85 -3.89 18.17 -5.09
CA ASP A 85 -2.84 18.97 -4.43
C ASP A 85 -1.52 18.20 -4.29
N VAL A 86 -1.59 16.91 -3.98
CA VAL A 86 -0.41 16.02 -3.92
C VAL A 86 0.26 15.90 -5.28
N MET A 87 -0.51 15.76 -6.36
CA MET A 87 0.03 15.70 -7.72
C MET A 87 0.73 17.00 -8.11
N GLU A 88 0.15 18.15 -7.78
CA GLU A 88 0.66 19.46 -8.19
C GLU A 88 1.85 19.93 -7.35
N ASN A 89 1.93 19.57 -6.07
CA ASN A 89 2.89 20.15 -5.13
C ASN A 89 3.93 19.19 -4.55
N LEU A 90 3.71 17.87 -4.61
CA LEU A 90 4.62 16.87 -4.02
C LEU A 90 5.31 15.98 -5.07
N ILE A 91 4.76 15.89 -6.26
CA ILE A 91 5.37 15.15 -7.36
C ILE A 91 6.08 16.15 -8.26
N ASP A 92 7.29 15.80 -8.72
CA ASP A 92 8.07 16.69 -9.58
C ASP A 92 7.35 16.89 -10.92
N GLU A 93 7.44 18.10 -11.48
CA GLU A 93 6.72 18.54 -12.68
C GLU A 93 6.92 17.60 -13.88
N GLU A 94 8.10 17.01 -13.99
CA GLU A 94 8.42 16.06 -15.09
C GLU A 94 7.59 14.77 -15.06
N PHE A 95 6.99 14.43 -13.91
CA PHE A 95 6.18 13.22 -13.74
C PHE A 95 4.67 13.49 -13.73
N HIS A 96 4.20 14.76 -13.81
CA HIS A 96 2.77 15.08 -13.77
C HIS A 96 1.97 14.41 -14.89
N ASP A 97 2.52 14.40 -16.10
CA ASP A 97 1.89 13.79 -17.28
C ASP A 97 2.35 12.35 -17.54
N MET A 98 3.06 11.75 -16.59
CA MET A 98 3.56 10.39 -16.75
C MET A 98 2.41 9.38 -16.79
N PRO A 99 2.33 8.52 -17.83
CA PRO A 99 1.32 7.47 -17.89
C PRO A 99 1.53 6.46 -16.77
N GLY A 100 0.43 5.95 -16.21
CA GLY A 100 0.49 4.92 -15.17
C GLY A 100 0.48 5.43 -13.74
N MET A 101 0.41 6.75 -13.51
CA MET A 101 0.20 7.31 -12.18
C MET A 101 -1.04 6.71 -11.53
N THR A 102 -0.90 6.23 -10.30
CA THR A 102 -1.93 5.45 -9.59
C THR A 102 -1.94 5.84 -8.12
N VAL A 103 -3.12 5.86 -7.54
CA VAL A 103 -3.30 6.04 -6.10
C VAL A 103 -3.39 4.68 -5.44
N ILE A 104 -2.49 4.40 -4.52
CA ILE A 104 -2.53 3.20 -3.68
C ILE A 104 -3.06 3.59 -2.31
N CYS A 105 -4.13 2.94 -1.84
CA CYS A 105 -4.72 3.23 -0.55
C CYS A 105 -5.37 1.99 0.09
N HIS A 106 -5.70 2.10 1.38
CA HIS A 106 -6.50 1.09 2.07
C HIS A 106 -7.97 1.20 1.65
N GLN A 107 -8.67 0.06 1.56
CA GLN A 107 -10.09 -0.01 1.17
C GLN A 107 -11.00 0.88 2.03
N SER A 108 -10.68 1.11 3.31
CA SER A 108 -11.49 1.94 4.19
C SER A 108 -11.58 3.39 3.71
N LEU A 109 -10.47 3.95 3.22
CA LEU A 109 -10.42 5.33 2.73
C LEU A 109 -11.31 5.50 1.48
N LEU A 110 -11.26 4.52 0.59
CA LEU A 110 -12.11 4.49 -0.60
C LEU A 110 -13.60 4.34 -0.25
N SER A 111 -13.92 3.48 0.71
CA SER A 111 -15.30 3.27 1.19
C SER A 111 -15.91 4.53 1.78
N GLU A 112 -15.13 5.35 2.50
CA GLU A 112 -15.62 6.61 3.07
C GLU A 112 -16.00 7.64 1.99
N LYS A 113 -15.22 7.74 0.91
CA LYS A 113 -15.58 8.56 -0.25
C LYS A 113 -16.92 8.13 -0.86
N TYR A 114 -17.03 6.84 -1.17
CA TYR A 114 -18.24 6.33 -1.84
C TYR A 114 -19.46 6.33 -0.93
N PHE A 115 -19.30 6.18 0.37
CA PHE A 115 -20.40 6.30 1.33
C PHE A 115 -21.03 7.70 1.31
N ALA A 116 -20.23 8.76 1.17
CA ALA A 116 -20.75 10.12 1.01
C ALA A 116 -21.59 10.24 -0.27
N VAL A 117 -21.10 9.74 -1.39
CA VAL A 117 -21.81 9.74 -2.69
C VAL A 117 -23.13 8.96 -2.61
N ILE A 118 -23.14 7.78 -2.00
CA ILE A 118 -24.37 6.97 -1.83
C ILE A 118 -25.38 7.72 -0.93
N LYS A 119 -24.93 8.36 0.13
CA LYS A 119 -25.77 9.11 1.05
C LYS A 119 -26.43 10.34 0.38
N GLU A 120 -25.70 11.03 -0.49
CA GLU A 120 -26.22 12.16 -1.26
C GLU A 120 -27.21 11.74 -2.34
N ALA A 121 -26.94 10.65 -3.06
CA ALA A 121 -27.82 10.10 -4.08
C ALA A 121 -29.20 9.67 -3.50
N GLY A 122 -29.27 9.28 -2.24
CA GLY A 122 -30.48 8.87 -1.56
C GLY A 122 -31.23 7.76 -2.32
N ASN A 123 -32.58 7.81 -2.33
CA ASN A 123 -33.43 6.83 -3.00
C ASN A 123 -33.95 7.28 -4.38
N LYS A 124 -33.40 8.35 -4.95
CA LYS A 124 -33.84 8.84 -6.25
C LYS A 124 -33.21 8.02 -7.37
N ALA A 125 -34.04 7.32 -8.14
CA ALA A 125 -33.61 6.46 -9.24
C ALA A 125 -32.76 7.18 -10.32
N SER A 126 -32.95 8.51 -10.47
CA SER A 126 -32.17 9.34 -11.40
C SER A 126 -30.75 9.62 -10.93
N GLU A 127 -30.45 9.49 -9.62
CA GLU A 127 -29.15 9.76 -9.02
C GLU A 127 -28.38 8.47 -8.69
N LEU A 128 -29.08 7.32 -8.61
CA LEU A 128 -28.44 6.02 -8.35
C LEU A 128 -27.54 5.55 -9.49
N ARG A 129 -27.95 5.72 -10.75
CA ARG A 129 -27.16 5.33 -11.93
C ARG A 129 -25.82 6.07 -12.04
N PRO A 130 -25.75 7.41 -11.91
CA PRO A 130 -24.47 8.11 -11.83
C PRO A 130 -23.61 7.67 -10.65
N ALA A 131 -24.20 7.43 -9.47
CA ALA A 131 -23.48 6.93 -8.31
C ALA A 131 -22.88 5.54 -8.56
N ASP A 132 -23.62 4.62 -9.20
CA ASP A 132 -23.12 3.29 -9.57
C ASP A 132 -21.95 3.35 -10.56
N ILE A 133 -21.99 4.27 -11.52
CA ILE A 133 -20.90 4.50 -12.48
C ILE A 133 -19.64 5.01 -11.76
N ILE A 134 -19.78 6.01 -10.88
CA ILE A 134 -18.68 6.55 -10.10
C ILE A 134 -18.05 5.47 -9.20
N MET A 135 -18.88 4.58 -8.63
CA MET A 135 -18.41 3.46 -7.81
C MET A 135 -17.73 2.36 -8.62
N SER A 136 -18.13 2.16 -9.88
CA SER A 136 -17.50 1.16 -10.75
C SER A 136 -16.12 1.59 -11.24
N GLU A 137 -15.90 2.87 -11.46
CA GLU A 137 -14.62 3.46 -11.82
C GLU A 137 -13.86 3.96 -10.59
N LYS A 138 -13.17 3.09 -9.90
CA LYS A 138 -12.38 3.46 -8.70
C LYS A 138 -11.31 4.51 -9.04
N ARG A 139 -11.66 5.80 -8.90
CA ARG A 139 -10.77 6.94 -9.16
C ARG A 139 -10.71 7.89 -7.97
N LEU A 140 -9.52 8.46 -7.72
CA LEU A 140 -9.27 9.54 -6.78
C LEU A 140 -8.47 10.63 -7.47
N GLY A 141 -8.97 11.88 -7.45
CA GLY A 141 -8.32 12.99 -8.13
C GLY A 141 -8.09 12.75 -9.63
N GLY A 142 -8.98 11.99 -10.30
CA GLY A 142 -8.82 11.61 -11.70
C GLY A 142 -7.90 10.39 -11.94
N LEU A 143 -7.10 9.98 -10.97
CA LEU A 143 -6.19 8.85 -11.07
C LEU A 143 -6.87 7.52 -10.75
N PRO A 144 -6.46 6.40 -11.39
CA PRO A 144 -6.93 5.06 -11.03
C PRO A 144 -6.49 4.70 -9.61
N VAL A 145 -7.31 3.92 -8.91
CA VAL A 145 -7.03 3.51 -7.54
C VAL A 145 -6.78 2.02 -7.46
N VAL A 146 -5.71 1.66 -6.78
CA VAL A 146 -5.38 0.28 -6.43
C VAL A 146 -5.47 0.10 -4.91
N THR A 147 -6.28 -0.84 -4.47
CA THR A 147 -6.35 -1.23 -3.05
C THR A 147 -5.47 -2.44 -2.82
N VAL A 148 -4.58 -2.34 -1.82
CA VAL A 148 -3.60 -3.39 -1.51
C VAL A 148 -3.86 -3.93 -0.10
N PRO A 149 -3.80 -5.27 0.11
CA PRO A 149 -3.88 -5.85 1.44
C PRO A 149 -2.74 -5.34 2.33
N TYR A 150 -3.02 -5.18 3.62
CA TYR A 150 -2.07 -4.69 4.63
C TYR A 150 -1.54 -3.27 4.42
N PHE A 151 -2.06 -2.51 3.45
CA PHE A 151 -1.71 -1.10 3.31
C PHE A 151 -2.12 -0.32 4.57
N PRO A 152 -1.29 0.61 5.09
CA PRO A 152 -1.63 1.38 6.29
C PRO A 152 -2.94 2.15 6.13
N LYS A 153 -3.78 2.11 7.17
CA LYS A 153 -5.04 2.88 7.19
C LYS A 153 -4.72 4.37 7.23
N ASN A 154 -5.63 5.18 6.73
CA ASN A 154 -5.50 6.65 6.74
C ASN A 154 -4.22 7.16 6.04
N THR A 155 -3.74 6.40 5.09
CA THR A 155 -2.55 6.69 4.29
C THR A 155 -2.90 6.51 2.81
N LEU A 156 -2.32 7.33 1.95
CA LEU A 156 -2.33 7.14 0.51
C LEU A 156 -0.93 7.34 -0.07
N LEU A 157 -0.65 6.64 -1.14
CA LEU A 157 0.59 6.75 -1.90
C LEU A 157 0.22 7.00 -3.35
N VAL A 158 0.77 8.04 -3.94
CA VAL A 158 0.62 8.37 -5.38
C VAL A 158 1.93 8.05 -6.06
N THR A 159 1.91 7.08 -6.98
CA THR A 159 3.12 6.67 -7.71
C THR A 159 2.73 5.72 -8.86
N PRO A 160 3.50 5.60 -9.93
CA PRO A 160 3.36 4.50 -10.88
C PRO A 160 3.68 3.17 -10.18
N LEU A 161 2.95 2.10 -10.49
CA LEU A 161 3.22 0.78 -9.87
C LEU A 161 4.62 0.26 -10.19
N GLU A 162 5.15 0.59 -11.36
CA GLU A 162 6.50 0.21 -11.81
C GLU A 162 7.62 0.86 -10.98
N ASN A 163 7.30 1.96 -10.27
CA ASN A 163 8.23 2.64 -9.39
C ASN A 163 8.52 1.89 -8.07
N LEU A 164 7.71 0.88 -7.76
CA LEU A 164 7.83 0.07 -6.55
C LEU A 164 8.42 -1.30 -6.88
N SER A 165 9.74 -1.44 -6.76
CA SER A 165 10.47 -2.65 -7.10
C SER A 165 10.84 -3.51 -5.88
N ILE A 166 10.93 -4.81 -6.10
CA ILE A 166 11.49 -5.77 -5.15
C ILE A 166 12.69 -6.44 -5.83
N TYR A 167 13.88 -6.22 -5.33
CA TYR A 167 15.09 -6.85 -5.83
C TYR A 167 15.43 -8.10 -5.03
N PHE A 168 15.75 -9.17 -5.75
CA PHE A 168 16.18 -10.44 -5.17
C PHE A 168 17.67 -10.64 -5.46
N HIS A 169 18.43 -11.00 -4.42
CA HIS A 169 19.83 -11.32 -4.59
C HIS A 169 19.99 -12.65 -5.35
N LYS A 170 20.57 -12.59 -6.55
CA LYS A 170 20.84 -13.76 -7.36
C LYS A 170 21.85 -14.69 -6.66
N GLY A 171 21.44 -15.93 -6.36
CA GLY A 171 22.24 -16.89 -5.59
C GLY A 171 22.06 -16.81 -4.08
N GLY A 172 21.28 -15.87 -3.56
CA GLY A 172 20.92 -15.77 -2.14
C GLY A 172 19.79 -16.71 -1.70
N HIS A 173 19.13 -17.37 -2.65
CA HIS A 173 18.07 -18.33 -2.33
C HIS A 173 18.64 -19.62 -1.75
N ARG A 174 18.25 -19.93 -0.52
CA ARG A 174 18.62 -21.17 0.18
C ARG A 174 17.37 -21.94 0.52
N ARG A 175 17.40 -23.25 0.28
CA ARG A 175 16.32 -24.15 0.65
C ARG A 175 16.90 -25.42 1.29
N LYS A 176 16.33 -25.82 2.41
CA LYS A 176 16.68 -27.07 3.10
C LYS A 176 15.40 -27.78 3.53
N LEU A 177 15.20 -29.00 3.06
CA LEU A 177 14.17 -29.92 3.54
C LEU A 177 14.78 -30.78 4.63
N VAL A 178 14.12 -30.86 5.76
CA VAL A 178 14.49 -31.68 6.92
C VAL A 178 13.31 -32.55 7.27
N ASP A 179 13.55 -33.86 7.32
CA ASP A 179 12.60 -34.80 7.91
C ASP A 179 12.80 -34.79 9.43
N GLU A 180 11.74 -34.43 10.17
CA GLU A 180 11.75 -34.36 11.63
C GLU A 180 10.80 -35.44 12.19
N PRO A 181 11.25 -36.70 12.28
CA PRO A 181 10.42 -37.83 12.72
C PRO A 181 9.90 -37.67 14.15
N GLU A 182 10.63 -36.94 15.00
CA GLU A 182 10.22 -36.64 16.39
C GLU A 182 8.91 -35.84 16.47
N PHE A 183 8.62 -35.06 15.42
CA PHE A 183 7.43 -34.19 15.31
C PHE A 183 6.46 -34.67 14.23
N ASP A 184 6.72 -35.81 13.60
CA ASP A 184 5.94 -36.37 12.48
C ASP A 184 5.67 -35.32 11.37
N ARG A 185 6.75 -34.58 10.97
CA ARG A 185 6.66 -33.51 9.96
C ARG A 185 7.89 -33.43 9.09
N ILE A 186 7.69 -32.89 7.88
CA ILE A 186 8.76 -32.44 6.99
C ILE A 186 8.83 -30.90 7.08
N ALA A 187 9.96 -30.36 7.52
CA ALA A 187 10.20 -28.93 7.59
C ALA A 187 10.91 -28.45 6.31
N ASP A 188 10.35 -27.42 5.65
CA ASP A 188 10.93 -26.76 4.48
C ASP A 188 11.42 -25.37 4.89
N TYR A 189 12.74 -25.25 5.09
CA TYR A 189 13.39 -24.00 5.43
C TYR A 189 13.80 -23.26 4.15
N GLN A 190 13.28 -22.05 3.96
CA GLN A 190 13.64 -21.19 2.84
C GLN A 190 14.12 -19.85 3.35
N SER A 191 15.20 -19.32 2.76
CA SER A 191 15.67 -17.97 3.00
C SER A 191 16.06 -17.28 1.71
N GLU A 192 15.76 -15.99 1.62
CA GLU A 192 16.06 -15.13 0.47
C GLU A 192 16.50 -13.76 0.98
N ASN A 193 17.44 -13.16 0.26
CA ASN A 193 17.82 -11.77 0.50
C ASN A 193 17.04 -10.90 -0.49
N ILE A 194 16.23 -9.98 0.04
CA ILE A 194 15.39 -9.06 -0.72
C ILE A 194 15.68 -7.62 -0.34
N CYS A 195 15.44 -6.70 -1.26
CA CYS A 195 15.48 -5.26 -1.02
C CYS A 195 14.28 -4.60 -1.69
N TYR A 196 13.63 -3.67 -0.98
CA TYR A 196 12.57 -2.83 -1.52
C TYR A 196 13.18 -1.53 -1.99
N VAL A 197 12.87 -1.13 -3.21
CA VAL A 197 13.42 0.07 -3.83
C VAL A 197 12.28 0.91 -4.39
N VAL A 198 12.36 2.21 -4.20
CA VAL A 198 11.61 3.21 -4.95
C VAL A 198 12.57 3.71 -6.02
N GLU A 199 12.26 3.46 -7.28
CA GLU A 199 13.18 3.75 -8.39
C GLU A 199 13.40 5.26 -8.57
N GLU A 200 12.29 6.02 -8.59
CA GLU A 200 12.27 7.47 -8.74
C GLU A 200 11.48 8.10 -7.59
N TYR A 201 12.19 8.79 -6.71
CA TYR A 201 11.56 9.45 -5.56
C TYR A 201 10.67 10.63 -5.97
N GLY A 202 11.04 11.37 -7.03
CA GLY A 202 10.27 12.50 -7.56
C GLY A 202 8.91 12.08 -8.13
N ALA A 203 8.76 10.82 -8.55
CA ALA A 203 7.50 10.24 -9.05
C ALA A 203 6.64 9.62 -7.94
N ALA A 204 6.99 9.81 -6.68
CA ALA A 204 6.26 9.22 -5.56
C ALA A 204 5.94 10.25 -4.48
N ALA A 205 4.69 10.29 -4.04
CA ALA A 205 4.24 11.14 -2.94
C ALA A 205 3.42 10.35 -1.92
N LEU A 206 3.76 10.48 -0.65
CA LEU A 206 3.15 9.80 0.47
C LEU A 206 2.34 10.77 1.33
N VAL A 207 1.10 10.44 1.62
CA VAL A 207 0.27 11.19 2.57
C VAL A 207 -0.14 10.30 3.71
N GLU A 208 0.15 10.71 4.93
CA GLU A 208 -0.11 9.95 6.14
C GLU A 208 -1.04 10.70 7.10
N ASN A 209 -1.61 9.95 8.04
CA ASN A 209 -2.46 10.49 9.10
C ASN A 209 -3.65 11.31 8.58
N ILE A 210 -4.32 10.80 7.55
CA ILE A 210 -5.54 11.39 6.99
C ILE A 210 -6.70 11.20 7.98
N LYS A 211 -7.39 12.28 8.32
CA LYS A 211 -8.59 12.26 9.17
C LYS A 211 -9.76 12.87 8.43
N ILE A 212 -10.79 12.08 8.20
CA ILE A 212 -12.05 12.58 7.62
C ILE A 212 -12.94 13.07 8.77
N VAL A 213 -13.19 14.37 8.77
CA VAL A 213 -14.04 15.05 9.76
C VAL A 213 -15.43 15.19 9.13
N LYS A 214 -16.42 14.59 9.77
CA LYS A 214 -17.83 14.62 9.35
C LYS A 214 -18.53 15.84 9.89
#